data_75ab2ba3b08c48f521d1c8cf35ae63f7
#
_entry.id   75ab2ba3b08c48f521d1c8cf35ae63f7
#
_cell.length_a   1.000
_cell.length_b   1.000
_cell.length_c   1.000
_cell.angle_alpha   90.00
_cell.angle_beta   90.00
_cell.angle_gamma   90.00
#
_symmetry.space_group_name_H-M   'P 1'
#
loop_
_entity.id
_entity.type
_entity.pdbx_description
1 polymer ?
#
loop_
_entity_poly.entity_id
_entity_poly.type
_entity_poly.pdbx_seq_one_letter_code
_entity_poly.pdbx_strand_id
1 'polypeptide(L)'
;KCLFNNKGGTSTVEPTGTSTSTLVTADGYHWKYMYTVDAANALKFLSTNWQPIKTLAADDGSGQWDVQAAAANGAINIIDVNAVGDNYLTNTGTLAAVANSTTMTLAAGASGTDDIYTGSSLYIASGLGSGQVSNITNYVGSTKVLTLGSALSITPNTSSTYSVGPTVTITGDGTGATAYANVVSGGANGNTVNYINMVSVGAGYSEATVAITANTSHGSGATATAYVAPPGGHGSDPVQELAGHNVIVNVQLDGDESGTFMTTNDFRTIGLIRDPLLANGSIATGTSFDQTTQITVSSVTSSGAYTLDETITGGTSGATGKLVSFANTNASNTAGVVRVIDTDGTFSASETITGGTSSVTATVSSAALGSLKPYTGDVLYTENRGPISRASDQIEDVKLIVKF
;
A
#
# COMPACT_ATOMS: atom_id res chain seq x y z
N LYS A 1 6.18 -3.03 -8.12
CA LYS A 1 7.39 -2.24 -7.86
C LYS A 1 8.60 -2.84 -8.52
N CYS A 2 9.40 -2.03 -9.22
CA CYS A 2 10.71 -2.44 -9.71
C CYS A 2 11.69 -2.54 -8.54
N LEU A 3 12.35 -3.68 -8.39
CA LEU A 3 13.42 -3.90 -7.40
C LEU A 3 14.80 -3.75 -8.03
N PHE A 4 14.92 -4.08 -9.33
CA PHE A 4 16.16 -3.96 -10.09
C PHE A 4 15.83 -3.59 -11.55
N ASN A 5 16.49 -2.56 -12.07
CA ASN A 5 16.21 -1.96 -13.37
C ASN A 5 17.23 -2.36 -14.48
N ASN A 6 17.86 -3.51 -14.33
CA ASN A 6 18.89 -3.99 -15.26
C ASN A 6 19.94 -2.90 -15.58
N LYS A 7 20.52 -2.26 -14.55
CA LYS A 7 21.56 -1.20 -14.64
C LYS A 7 21.15 -0.01 -15.52
N GLY A 8 19.86 0.34 -15.52
CA GLY A 8 19.32 1.47 -16.28
C GLY A 8 18.95 1.16 -17.73
N GLY A 9 18.92 -0.12 -18.10
CA GLY A 9 18.35 -0.55 -19.38
C GLY A 9 16.87 -0.14 -19.50
N THR A 10 16.37 -0.02 -20.73
CA THR A 10 14.94 0.26 -20.96
C THR A 10 14.13 -1.02 -20.74
N SER A 11 13.05 -0.93 -19.93
CA SER A 11 12.11 -2.05 -19.80
C SER A 11 11.30 -2.21 -21.09
N THR A 12 11.22 -3.44 -21.57
CA THR A 12 10.50 -3.81 -22.80
C THR A 12 9.48 -4.92 -22.60
N VAL A 13 9.44 -5.49 -21.40
CA VAL A 13 8.53 -6.59 -21.04
C VAL A 13 7.66 -6.18 -19.87
N GLU A 14 6.35 -6.20 -20.07
CA GLU A 14 5.37 -5.92 -19.01
C GLU A 14 5.41 -7.02 -17.93
N PRO A 15 5.57 -6.65 -16.63
CA PRO A 15 5.49 -7.62 -15.57
C PRO A 15 4.03 -8.06 -15.35
N THR A 16 3.78 -9.37 -15.34
CA THR A 16 2.45 -9.96 -15.16
C THR A 16 2.43 -10.93 -13.99
N GLY A 17 1.27 -11.04 -13.31
CA GLY A 17 1.07 -11.98 -12.21
C GLY A 17 1.12 -11.35 -10.84
N THR A 18 0.71 -12.14 -9.82
CA THR A 18 0.55 -11.73 -8.41
C THR A 18 1.40 -12.60 -7.47
N SER A 19 2.54 -13.12 -7.96
CA SER A 19 3.41 -14.00 -7.19
C SER A 19 3.96 -13.33 -5.92
N THR A 20 4.07 -14.11 -4.87
CA THR A 20 4.77 -13.72 -3.63
C THR A 20 6.29 -13.64 -3.82
N SER A 21 6.83 -14.29 -4.85
CA SER A 21 8.25 -14.24 -5.22
C SER A 21 8.56 -13.08 -6.15
N THR A 22 9.84 -12.69 -6.21
CA THR A 22 10.32 -11.73 -7.20
C THR A 22 10.09 -12.28 -8.62
N LEU A 23 9.47 -11.47 -9.47
CA LEU A 23 9.28 -11.78 -10.90
C LEU A 23 10.45 -11.21 -11.70
N VAL A 24 11.11 -12.06 -12.46
CA VAL A 24 12.19 -11.67 -13.39
C VAL A 24 11.65 -11.68 -14.81
N THR A 25 11.69 -10.56 -15.49
CA THR A 25 11.28 -10.42 -16.89
C THR A 25 12.45 -10.66 -17.84
N ALA A 26 12.14 -11.01 -19.10
CA ALA A 26 13.17 -11.37 -20.10
C ALA A 26 14.15 -10.23 -20.43
N ASP A 27 13.79 -8.98 -20.14
CA ASP A 27 14.63 -7.78 -20.25
C ASP A 27 15.55 -7.56 -19.04
N GLY A 28 15.59 -8.51 -18.10
CA GLY A 28 16.48 -8.47 -16.92
C GLY A 28 15.98 -7.59 -15.78
N TYR A 29 14.74 -7.09 -15.85
CA TYR A 29 14.13 -6.39 -14.74
C TYR A 29 13.61 -7.37 -13.68
N HIS A 30 13.71 -6.96 -12.40
CA HIS A 30 13.13 -7.69 -11.27
C HIS A 30 12.01 -6.88 -10.66
N TRP A 31 10.84 -7.49 -10.52
CA TRP A 31 9.62 -6.87 -10.06
C TRP A 31 9.08 -7.56 -8.82
N LYS A 32 8.46 -6.80 -7.95
CA LYS A 32 7.66 -7.31 -6.83
C LYS A 32 6.22 -6.85 -7.04
N TYR A 33 5.28 -7.79 -7.00
CA TYR A 33 3.87 -7.46 -6.95
C TYR A 33 3.57 -6.79 -5.59
N MET A 34 2.79 -5.72 -5.58
CA MET A 34 2.45 -4.95 -4.39
C MET A 34 0.96 -5.03 -4.09
N TYR A 35 0.12 -4.65 -5.06
CA TYR A 35 -1.32 -4.60 -4.92
C TYR A 35 -1.99 -4.44 -6.29
N THR A 36 -3.33 -4.61 -6.30
CA THR A 36 -4.16 -4.32 -7.47
C THR A 36 -5.14 -3.21 -7.15
N VAL A 37 -5.28 -2.25 -8.05
CA VAL A 37 -6.34 -1.24 -7.98
C VAL A 37 -7.56 -1.83 -8.67
N ASP A 38 -8.59 -2.18 -7.91
CA ASP A 38 -9.86 -2.66 -8.46
C ASP A 38 -10.61 -1.54 -9.20
N ALA A 39 -11.59 -1.92 -10.04
CA ALA A 39 -12.31 -0.98 -10.87
C ALA A 39 -13.07 0.09 -10.05
N ALA A 40 -13.60 -0.26 -8.88
CA ALA A 40 -14.33 0.67 -8.03
C ALA A 40 -13.39 1.71 -7.40
N ASN A 41 -12.21 1.29 -6.93
CA ASN A 41 -11.20 2.19 -6.41
C ASN A 41 -10.52 3.01 -7.51
N ALA A 42 -10.32 2.44 -8.70
CA ALA A 42 -9.82 3.18 -9.85
C ALA A 42 -10.76 4.34 -10.22
N LEU A 43 -12.07 4.08 -10.30
CA LEU A 43 -13.06 5.11 -10.62
C LEU A 43 -13.05 6.26 -9.59
N LYS A 44 -12.92 5.94 -8.31
CA LYS A 44 -12.99 6.91 -7.21
C LYS A 44 -11.68 7.66 -6.98
N PHE A 45 -10.54 6.97 -7.05
CA PHE A 45 -9.27 7.48 -6.52
C PHE A 45 -8.14 7.57 -7.53
N LEU A 46 -8.22 6.88 -8.69
CA LEU A 46 -7.20 6.99 -9.71
C LEU A 46 -7.38 8.28 -10.52
N SER A 47 -6.28 8.98 -10.77
CA SER A 47 -6.25 10.15 -11.65
C SER A 47 -4.93 10.17 -12.42
N THR A 48 -4.74 11.14 -13.31
CA THR A 48 -3.49 11.32 -14.05
C THR A 48 -2.26 11.47 -13.15
N ASN A 49 -2.43 12.05 -11.96
CA ASN A 49 -1.33 12.40 -11.05
C ASN A 49 -1.33 11.59 -9.75
N TRP A 50 -2.37 10.80 -9.48
CA TRP A 50 -2.57 10.12 -8.19
C TRP A 50 -3.05 8.70 -8.38
N GLN A 51 -2.40 7.79 -7.68
CA GLN A 51 -2.74 6.37 -7.64
C GLN A 51 -3.06 5.96 -6.20
N PRO A 52 -4.21 5.32 -5.95
CA PRO A 52 -4.54 4.85 -4.61
C PRO A 52 -3.63 3.69 -4.21
N ILE A 53 -3.17 3.71 -2.97
CA ILE A 53 -2.36 2.67 -2.35
C ILE A 53 -3.02 2.32 -1.02
N LYS A 54 -3.08 1.04 -0.69
CA LYS A 54 -3.56 0.58 0.63
C LYS A 54 -2.68 -0.54 1.17
N THR A 55 -2.55 -0.62 2.48
CA THR A 55 -2.05 -1.78 3.20
C THR A 55 -3.26 -2.50 3.81
N LEU A 56 -3.33 -3.81 3.68
CA LEU A 56 -4.42 -4.61 4.23
C LEU A 56 -4.18 -4.87 5.71
N ALA A 57 -5.24 -4.74 6.51
CA ALA A 57 -5.19 -5.02 7.94
C ALA A 57 -5.49 -6.49 8.28
N ALA A 58 -6.09 -7.23 7.35
CA ALA A 58 -6.46 -8.64 7.51
C ALA A 58 -6.53 -9.32 6.15
N ASP A 59 -6.56 -10.65 6.17
CA ASP A 59 -6.74 -11.49 4.99
C ASP A 59 -8.09 -11.22 4.31
N ASP A 60 -8.02 -10.79 3.05
CA ASP A 60 -9.17 -10.55 2.19
C ASP A 60 -9.24 -11.56 1.01
N GLY A 61 -8.38 -12.59 1.02
CA GLY A 61 -8.25 -13.59 -0.03
C GLY A 61 -7.57 -13.07 -1.31
N SER A 62 -6.96 -11.88 -1.27
CA SER A 62 -6.31 -11.30 -2.44
C SER A 62 -4.83 -11.67 -2.52
N GLY A 63 -4.27 -11.66 -3.74
CA GLY A 63 -2.82 -11.80 -3.93
C GLY A 63 -2.00 -10.69 -3.25
N GLN A 64 -2.61 -9.55 -2.89
CA GLN A 64 -1.96 -8.54 -2.08
C GLN A 64 -1.70 -9.06 -0.66
N TRP A 65 -2.71 -9.70 -0.04
CA TRP A 65 -2.53 -10.29 1.29
C TRP A 65 -1.48 -11.39 1.28
N ASP A 66 -1.49 -12.25 0.25
CA ASP A 66 -0.48 -13.31 0.12
C ASP A 66 0.95 -12.74 0.11
N VAL A 67 1.15 -11.62 -0.61
CA VAL A 67 2.46 -10.95 -0.67
C VAL A 67 2.81 -10.27 0.65
N GLN A 68 1.84 -9.62 1.33
CA GLN A 68 2.07 -9.03 2.65
C GLN A 68 2.44 -10.09 3.69
N ALA A 69 1.71 -11.20 3.72
CA ALA A 69 1.93 -12.30 4.65
C ALA A 69 3.24 -13.07 4.39
N ALA A 70 3.65 -13.17 3.11
CA ALA A 70 4.90 -13.82 2.70
C ALA A 70 6.13 -12.89 2.78
N ALA A 71 5.96 -11.62 3.11
CA ALA A 71 7.07 -10.68 3.21
C ALA A 71 7.98 -11.07 4.40
N ALA A 72 9.28 -11.12 4.14
CA ALA A 72 10.26 -11.49 5.15
C ALA A 72 11.14 -10.29 5.49
N ASN A 73 11.13 -9.89 6.76
CA ASN A 73 12.00 -8.83 7.26
C ASN A 73 13.47 -9.20 7.06
N GLY A 74 14.25 -8.28 6.49
CA GLY A 74 15.66 -8.53 6.20
C GLY A 74 15.88 -9.61 5.15
N ALA A 75 14.95 -9.80 4.20
CA ALA A 75 15.15 -10.67 3.04
C ALA A 75 16.15 -10.06 2.06
N ILE A 76 16.89 -10.91 1.36
CA ILE A 76 17.75 -10.50 0.24
C ILE A 76 17.05 -10.93 -1.05
N ASN A 77 16.40 -9.98 -1.73
CA ASN A 77 15.66 -10.26 -2.95
C ASN A 77 16.54 -10.10 -4.21
N ILE A 78 17.57 -9.28 -4.14
CA ILE A 78 18.43 -8.91 -5.27
C ILE A 78 19.90 -9.00 -4.85
N ILE A 79 20.69 -9.61 -5.73
CA ILE A 79 22.15 -9.51 -5.70
C ILE A 79 22.58 -8.97 -7.07
N ASP A 80 23.13 -7.75 -7.08
CA ASP A 80 23.65 -7.12 -8.28
C ASP A 80 25.13 -7.44 -8.49
N VAL A 81 25.49 -7.88 -9.70
CA VAL A 81 26.87 -8.18 -10.10
C VAL A 81 27.57 -6.88 -10.50
N ASN A 82 28.51 -6.41 -9.69
CA ASN A 82 29.26 -5.16 -9.93
C ASN A 82 30.37 -5.36 -10.96
N ALA A 83 31.07 -6.51 -10.87
CA ALA A 83 32.08 -6.95 -11.82
C ALA A 83 31.81 -8.40 -12.19
N VAL A 84 31.85 -8.70 -13.47
CA VAL A 84 31.48 -10.04 -13.98
C VAL A 84 32.60 -11.07 -13.81
N GLY A 85 33.82 -10.63 -13.56
CA GLY A 85 35.01 -11.51 -13.48
C GLY A 85 35.30 -12.24 -14.80
N ASP A 86 36.16 -13.23 -14.73
CA ASP A 86 36.62 -13.95 -15.93
C ASP A 86 37.03 -15.40 -15.60
N ASN A 87 37.14 -16.24 -16.64
CA ASN A 87 37.60 -17.63 -16.59
C ASN A 87 36.78 -18.57 -15.66
N TYR A 88 35.48 -18.29 -15.43
CA TYR A 88 34.64 -19.18 -14.65
C TYR A 88 34.25 -20.45 -15.39
N LEU A 89 34.24 -21.57 -14.67
CA LEU A 89 33.74 -22.83 -15.20
C LEU A 89 32.20 -22.89 -15.14
N THR A 90 31.62 -23.51 -16.14
CA THR A 90 30.21 -23.87 -16.15
C THR A 90 30.01 -25.21 -16.83
N ASN A 91 29.02 -25.95 -16.37
CA ASN A 91 28.54 -27.15 -17.06
C ASN A 91 27.03 -27.26 -16.85
N THR A 92 26.30 -27.52 -17.90
CA THR A 92 24.84 -27.71 -17.86
C THR A 92 24.47 -29.00 -18.54
N GLY A 93 23.40 -29.63 -18.10
CA GLY A 93 22.90 -30.85 -18.66
C GLY A 93 21.79 -31.51 -17.86
N THR A 94 21.48 -32.74 -18.22
CA THR A 94 20.57 -33.62 -17.46
C THR A 94 21.42 -34.61 -16.68
N LEU A 95 21.06 -34.90 -15.43
CA LEU A 95 21.77 -35.87 -14.60
C LEU A 95 21.76 -37.25 -15.27
N ALA A 96 22.93 -37.86 -15.43
CA ALA A 96 23.05 -39.18 -16.02
C ALA A 96 22.68 -40.30 -15.05
N ALA A 97 23.00 -40.11 -13.76
CA ALA A 97 22.60 -41.00 -12.66
C ALA A 97 22.51 -40.23 -11.34
N VAL A 98 21.74 -40.74 -10.40
CA VAL A 98 21.61 -40.24 -9.02
C VAL A 98 21.72 -41.39 -8.07
N ALA A 99 22.77 -41.44 -7.27
CA ALA A 99 22.99 -42.48 -6.29
C ALA A 99 22.23 -42.17 -4.97
N ASN A 100 22.26 -40.91 -4.54
CA ASN A 100 21.56 -40.39 -3.36
C ASN A 100 21.50 -38.87 -3.39
N SER A 101 21.07 -38.22 -2.30
CA SER A 101 20.92 -36.76 -2.18
C SER A 101 22.24 -35.97 -2.19
N THR A 102 23.39 -36.63 -2.11
CA THR A 102 24.73 -36.00 -2.14
C THR A 102 25.60 -36.46 -3.30
N THR A 103 25.26 -37.56 -3.97
CA THR A 103 26.13 -38.17 -5.01
C THR A 103 25.38 -38.34 -6.31
N MET A 104 25.87 -37.70 -7.36
CA MET A 104 25.23 -37.66 -8.67
C MET A 104 26.27 -37.75 -9.79
N THR A 105 25.82 -38.23 -10.95
CA THR A 105 26.63 -38.29 -12.17
C THR A 105 26.14 -37.21 -13.14
N LEU A 106 27.05 -36.34 -13.54
CA LEU A 106 26.80 -35.30 -14.54
C LEU A 106 26.64 -35.90 -15.94
N ALA A 107 26.15 -35.11 -16.88
CA ALA A 107 26.02 -35.47 -18.29
C ALA A 107 27.38 -35.86 -18.89
N ALA A 108 27.34 -36.67 -19.94
CA ALA A 108 28.56 -37.17 -20.65
C ALA A 108 29.50 -36.05 -21.12
N GLY A 109 28.93 -34.85 -21.43
CA GLY A 109 29.70 -33.67 -21.84
C GLY A 109 30.44 -32.93 -20.70
N ALA A 110 30.33 -33.38 -19.46
CA ALA A 110 31.10 -32.84 -18.36
C ALA A 110 32.58 -33.12 -18.48
N SER A 111 33.46 -32.33 -17.83
CA SER A 111 34.92 -32.44 -17.94
C SER A 111 35.45 -33.83 -17.52
N GLY A 112 36.48 -34.32 -18.17
CA GLY A 112 37.20 -35.54 -17.82
C GLY A 112 38.29 -35.34 -16.74
N THR A 113 38.49 -34.13 -16.28
CA THR A 113 39.54 -33.78 -15.30
C THR A 113 38.98 -33.91 -13.87
N ASP A 114 39.72 -34.62 -13.04
CA ASP A 114 39.39 -34.77 -11.62
C ASP A 114 39.37 -33.40 -10.94
N ASP A 115 38.49 -33.21 -9.96
CA ASP A 115 38.35 -32.05 -9.10
C ASP A 115 38.09 -30.70 -9.82
N ILE A 116 37.86 -30.69 -11.12
CA ILE A 116 37.68 -29.46 -11.87
C ILE A 116 36.49 -28.61 -11.41
N TYR A 117 35.46 -29.25 -10.91
CA TYR A 117 34.25 -28.58 -10.38
C TYR A 117 34.25 -28.46 -8.85
N THR A 118 35.28 -28.99 -8.16
CA THR A 118 35.40 -28.86 -6.69
C THR A 118 35.53 -27.41 -6.29
N GLY A 119 34.73 -26.96 -5.33
CA GLY A 119 34.61 -25.56 -4.91
C GLY A 119 33.56 -24.74 -5.70
N SER A 120 33.00 -25.32 -6.76
CA SER A 120 31.79 -24.77 -7.43
C SER A 120 30.51 -25.27 -6.78
N SER A 121 29.37 -24.74 -7.19
CA SER A 121 28.02 -25.21 -6.76
C SER A 121 27.28 -25.91 -7.88
N LEU A 122 26.51 -26.93 -7.50
CA LEU A 122 25.49 -27.55 -8.34
C LEU A 122 24.14 -26.91 -8.00
N TYR A 123 23.43 -26.44 -9.01
CA TYR A 123 22.05 -25.99 -8.96
C TYR A 123 21.16 -26.92 -9.77
N ILE A 124 20.04 -27.38 -9.20
CA ILE A 124 19.04 -28.18 -9.93
C ILE A 124 18.07 -27.20 -10.61
N ALA A 125 18.19 -27.08 -11.94
CA ALA A 125 17.50 -26.06 -12.71
C ALA A 125 16.04 -26.42 -13.03
N SER A 126 15.75 -27.72 -13.25
CA SER A 126 14.38 -28.20 -13.51
C SER A 126 14.22 -29.66 -13.12
N GLY A 127 12.99 -30.14 -13.12
CA GLY A 127 12.63 -31.51 -12.74
C GLY A 127 12.53 -31.72 -11.24
N LEU A 128 12.61 -32.96 -10.78
CA LEU A 128 12.54 -33.27 -9.35
C LEU A 128 13.71 -32.65 -8.60
N GLY A 129 13.42 -31.94 -7.49
CA GLY A 129 14.43 -31.24 -6.70
C GLY A 129 14.83 -29.86 -7.29
N SER A 130 14.12 -29.35 -8.29
CA SER A 130 14.37 -28.02 -8.85
C SER A 130 14.39 -26.93 -7.77
N GLY A 131 15.27 -25.91 -7.94
CA GLY A 131 15.42 -24.82 -7.01
C GLY A 131 16.35 -25.10 -5.82
N GLN A 132 17.10 -26.20 -5.83
CA GLN A 132 18.08 -26.51 -4.78
C GLN A 132 19.50 -26.24 -5.27
N VAL A 133 20.35 -25.77 -4.37
CA VAL A 133 21.78 -25.51 -4.61
C VAL A 133 22.63 -26.12 -3.49
N SER A 134 23.76 -26.69 -3.84
CA SER A 134 24.78 -27.18 -2.88
C SER A 134 26.18 -27.10 -3.49
N ASN A 135 27.18 -26.90 -2.66
CA ASN A 135 28.59 -26.86 -3.09
C ASN A 135 29.10 -28.26 -3.41
N ILE A 136 30.00 -28.33 -4.41
CA ILE A 136 30.66 -29.56 -4.83
C ILE A 136 31.97 -29.68 -4.03
N THR A 137 32.10 -30.78 -3.28
CA THR A 137 33.29 -31.06 -2.45
C THR A 137 34.26 -32.03 -3.12
N ASN A 138 33.81 -32.80 -4.08
CA ASN A 138 34.63 -33.75 -4.83
C ASN A 138 34.03 -33.99 -6.24
N TYR A 139 34.90 -34.21 -7.21
CA TYR A 139 34.50 -34.57 -8.58
C TYR A 139 35.49 -35.54 -9.19
N VAL A 140 34.99 -36.67 -9.66
CA VAL A 140 35.78 -37.68 -10.37
C VAL A 140 35.53 -37.57 -11.87
N GLY A 141 36.49 -37.02 -12.61
CA GLY A 141 36.35 -36.71 -14.03
C GLY A 141 36.15 -37.92 -14.92
N SER A 142 36.77 -39.07 -14.62
CA SER A 142 36.66 -40.30 -15.41
C SER A 142 35.21 -40.88 -15.38
N THR A 143 34.51 -40.77 -14.26
CA THR A 143 33.14 -41.28 -14.07
C THR A 143 32.07 -40.20 -14.13
N LYS A 144 32.47 -38.90 -14.13
CA LYS A 144 31.59 -37.73 -14.04
C LYS A 144 30.81 -37.66 -12.74
N VAL A 145 31.21 -38.38 -11.69
CA VAL A 145 30.55 -38.43 -10.40
C VAL A 145 31.02 -37.25 -9.56
N LEU A 146 30.04 -36.49 -9.01
CA LEU A 146 30.28 -35.47 -8.00
C LEU A 146 29.74 -35.87 -6.63
N THR A 147 30.33 -35.25 -5.60
CA THR A 147 29.82 -35.31 -4.22
C THR A 147 29.57 -33.90 -3.73
N LEU A 148 28.38 -33.68 -3.14
CA LEU A 148 27.96 -32.42 -2.54
C LEU A 148 28.37 -32.32 -1.07
N GLY A 149 28.63 -31.11 -0.61
CA GLY A 149 28.94 -30.82 0.80
C GLY A 149 27.73 -30.90 1.72
N SER A 150 26.54 -30.67 1.17
CA SER A 150 25.28 -30.80 1.89
C SER A 150 24.27 -31.58 1.04
N ALA A 151 23.48 -32.42 1.73
CA ALA A 151 22.42 -33.18 1.07
C ALA A 151 21.33 -32.25 0.54
N LEU A 152 20.86 -32.52 -0.68
CA LEU A 152 19.65 -31.90 -1.20
C LEU A 152 18.42 -32.42 -0.43
N SER A 153 17.51 -31.54 -0.07
CA SER A 153 16.29 -31.92 0.70
C SER A 153 15.35 -32.82 -0.11
N ILE A 154 15.31 -32.63 -1.41
CA ILE A 154 14.62 -33.51 -2.37
C ILE A 154 15.67 -34.11 -3.27
N THR A 155 15.84 -35.43 -3.22
CA THR A 155 16.77 -36.15 -4.11
C THR A 155 16.30 -36.02 -5.56
N PRO A 156 17.08 -35.41 -6.47
CA PRO A 156 16.71 -35.32 -7.89
C PRO A 156 16.67 -36.70 -8.56
N ASN A 157 16.27 -36.72 -9.82
CA ASN A 157 16.27 -37.93 -10.62
C ASN A 157 16.95 -37.69 -11.99
N THR A 158 17.01 -38.70 -12.85
CA THR A 158 17.63 -38.64 -14.15
C THR A 158 16.88 -37.79 -15.20
N SER A 159 15.72 -37.23 -14.83
CA SER A 159 15.04 -36.21 -15.66
C SER A 159 15.36 -34.78 -15.20
N SER A 160 16.03 -34.60 -14.05
CA SER A 160 16.40 -33.31 -13.51
C SER A 160 17.56 -32.70 -14.29
N THR A 161 17.41 -31.43 -14.69
CA THR A 161 18.49 -30.67 -15.31
C THR A 161 19.29 -29.92 -14.25
N TYR A 162 20.54 -29.65 -14.54
CA TYR A 162 21.44 -28.99 -13.61
C TYR A 162 22.27 -27.90 -14.28
N SER A 163 22.81 -27.01 -13.45
CA SER A 163 23.85 -26.05 -13.81
C SER A 163 24.94 -26.10 -12.73
N VAL A 164 26.19 -26.17 -13.16
CA VAL A 164 27.39 -26.00 -12.32
C VAL A 164 27.93 -24.60 -12.58
N GLY A 165 28.25 -23.87 -11.52
CA GLY A 165 28.84 -22.53 -11.58
C GLY A 165 29.57 -22.17 -10.30
N PRO A 166 30.18 -20.97 -10.19
CA PRO A 166 30.86 -20.54 -8.99
C PRO A 166 29.90 -20.54 -7.79
N THR A 167 30.44 -20.84 -6.63
CA THR A 167 29.70 -20.80 -5.36
C THR A 167 29.45 -19.36 -4.95
N VAL A 168 28.20 -19.03 -4.64
CA VAL A 168 27.78 -17.76 -4.07
C VAL A 168 27.56 -17.94 -2.57
N THR A 169 28.40 -17.30 -1.78
CA THR A 169 28.28 -17.31 -0.32
C THR A 169 27.76 -15.96 0.16
N ILE A 170 26.65 -15.96 0.88
CA ILE A 170 26.06 -14.78 1.48
C ILE A 170 26.33 -14.83 2.98
N THR A 171 26.99 -13.81 3.51
CA THR A 171 27.38 -13.71 4.92
C THR A 171 26.83 -12.42 5.50
N GLY A 172 26.26 -12.47 6.70
CA GLY A 172 25.68 -11.33 7.40
C GLY A 172 25.12 -11.75 8.75
N ASP A 173 24.31 -10.91 9.34
CA ASP A 173 23.64 -11.12 10.63
C ASP A 173 22.33 -11.92 10.53
N GLY A 174 21.79 -12.09 9.30
CA GLY A 174 20.62 -12.93 9.01
C GLY A 174 20.97 -14.38 8.65
N THR A 175 19.98 -15.15 8.24
CA THR A 175 20.13 -16.58 7.91
C THR A 175 19.28 -17.01 6.71
N GLY A 176 19.67 -18.12 6.08
CA GLY A 176 18.84 -18.85 5.10
C GLY A 176 18.86 -18.29 3.67
N ALA A 177 19.57 -17.20 3.39
CA ALA A 177 19.71 -16.74 2.01
C ALA A 177 20.65 -17.66 1.24
N THR A 178 20.22 -18.11 0.06
CA THR A 178 21.00 -18.92 -0.87
C THR A 178 20.78 -18.45 -2.29
N ALA A 179 21.83 -18.56 -3.12
CA ALA A 179 21.80 -18.10 -4.48
C ALA A 179 22.70 -18.95 -5.37
N TYR A 180 22.50 -18.87 -6.69
CA TYR A 180 23.41 -19.43 -7.66
C TYR A 180 23.82 -18.40 -8.71
N ALA A 181 25.05 -18.52 -9.23
CA ALA A 181 25.55 -17.65 -10.27
C ALA A 181 25.27 -18.24 -11.66
N ASN A 182 24.66 -17.47 -12.51
CA ASN A 182 24.54 -17.77 -13.94
C ASN A 182 25.82 -17.35 -14.65
N VAL A 183 26.42 -18.27 -15.36
CA VAL A 183 27.67 -18.08 -16.09
C VAL A 183 27.43 -18.18 -17.59
N VAL A 184 27.93 -17.19 -18.33
CA VAL A 184 27.83 -17.11 -19.79
C VAL A 184 29.20 -16.99 -20.43
N SER A 185 29.33 -17.43 -21.70
CA SER A 185 30.53 -17.18 -22.49
C SER A 185 30.66 -15.69 -22.82
N GLY A 186 31.85 -15.10 -22.74
CA GLY A 186 32.01 -13.70 -23.15
C GLY A 186 33.11 -12.89 -22.49
N GLY A 187 33.91 -13.48 -21.60
CA GLY A 187 35.06 -12.79 -21.01
C GLY A 187 36.31 -12.84 -21.92
N ALA A 188 37.31 -12.05 -21.58
CA ALA A 188 38.61 -12.01 -22.30
C ALA A 188 39.36 -13.35 -22.24
N ASN A 189 39.20 -14.09 -21.13
CA ASN A 189 39.85 -15.35 -20.83
C ASN A 189 38.87 -16.50 -20.61
N GLY A 190 37.60 -16.37 -21.01
CA GLY A 190 36.60 -17.43 -20.82
C GLY A 190 35.20 -16.93 -20.42
N ASN A 191 34.54 -17.66 -19.55
CA ASN A 191 33.19 -17.35 -19.15
C ASN A 191 33.15 -16.36 -17.99
N THR A 192 32.08 -15.57 -17.94
CA THR A 192 31.83 -14.53 -16.91
C THR A 192 30.55 -14.80 -16.11
N VAL A 193 30.47 -14.27 -14.91
CA VAL A 193 29.21 -14.26 -14.13
C VAL A 193 28.30 -13.19 -14.70
N ASN A 194 27.17 -13.59 -15.25
CA ASN A 194 26.20 -12.67 -15.87
C ASN A 194 25.29 -12.04 -14.82
N TYR A 195 24.61 -12.89 -14.04
CA TYR A 195 23.75 -12.48 -12.95
C TYR A 195 23.69 -13.54 -11.84
N ILE A 196 23.21 -13.16 -10.67
CA ILE A 196 22.99 -14.05 -9.54
C ILE A 196 21.51 -14.16 -9.26
N ASN A 197 20.98 -15.39 -9.27
CA ASN A 197 19.60 -15.67 -8.91
C ASN A 197 19.50 -16.12 -7.46
N MET A 198 18.54 -15.53 -6.75
CA MET A 198 18.18 -16.01 -5.42
C MET A 198 17.45 -17.34 -5.52
N VAL A 199 17.85 -18.29 -4.70
CA VAL A 199 17.18 -19.58 -4.48
C VAL A 199 16.29 -19.49 -3.26
N SER A 200 16.81 -18.91 -2.18
CA SER A 200 16.07 -18.53 -0.98
C SER A 200 16.48 -17.11 -0.58
N VAL A 201 15.51 -16.28 -0.25
CA VAL A 201 15.75 -14.88 0.12
C VAL A 201 16.26 -14.72 1.55
N GLY A 202 16.14 -15.75 2.40
CA GLY A 202 16.49 -15.69 3.81
C GLY A 202 15.66 -14.70 4.61
N ALA A 203 16.09 -14.42 5.83
CA ALA A 203 15.46 -13.43 6.71
C ALA A 203 16.43 -12.92 7.77
N GLY A 204 16.10 -11.79 8.38
CA GLY A 204 16.81 -11.24 9.53
C GLY A 204 18.10 -10.49 9.21
N TYR A 205 18.41 -10.25 7.93
CA TYR A 205 19.58 -9.46 7.56
C TYR A 205 19.32 -7.97 7.78
N SER A 206 20.27 -7.30 8.42
CA SER A 206 20.40 -5.85 8.36
C SER A 206 21.59 -5.43 7.48
N GLU A 207 22.56 -6.33 7.34
CA GLU A 207 23.70 -6.21 6.43
C GLU A 207 24.06 -7.57 5.83
N ALA A 208 24.57 -7.57 4.61
CA ALA A 208 25.04 -8.77 3.95
C ALA A 208 26.20 -8.49 2.99
N THR A 209 27.14 -9.41 2.95
CA THR A 209 28.24 -9.43 1.99
C THR A 209 28.10 -10.66 1.09
N VAL A 210 28.58 -10.54 -0.16
CA VAL A 210 28.52 -11.61 -1.15
C VAL A 210 29.95 -11.95 -1.58
N ALA A 211 30.32 -13.21 -1.45
CA ALA A 211 31.54 -13.76 -1.99
C ALA A 211 31.20 -14.71 -3.14
N ILE A 212 31.90 -14.55 -4.27
CA ILE A 212 31.79 -15.43 -5.44
C ILE A 212 33.10 -16.19 -5.55
N THR A 213 33.05 -17.50 -5.28
CA THR A 213 34.23 -18.37 -5.27
C THR A 213 34.08 -19.49 -6.29
N ALA A 214 35.18 -19.90 -6.86
CA ALA A 214 35.24 -21.03 -7.79
C ALA A 214 36.41 -21.92 -7.45
N ASN A 215 36.67 -22.91 -8.28
CA ASN A 215 37.88 -23.74 -8.20
C ASN A 215 39.14 -22.85 -8.19
N THR A 216 40.14 -23.20 -7.38
CA THR A 216 41.35 -22.42 -7.19
C THR A 216 42.12 -22.07 -8.47
N SER A 217 41.88 -22.80 -9.55
CA SER A 217 42.55 -22.61 -10.85
C SER A 217 41.69 -21.91 -11.90
N HIS A 218 40.38 -21.68 -11.62
CA HIS A 218 39.45 -21.16 -12.60
C HIS A 218 38.46 -20.19 -11.95
N GLY A 219 38.32 -19.03 -12.57
CA GLY A 219 37.35 -17.99 -12.20
C GLY A 219 37.84 -17.07 -11.10
N SER A 220 37.87 -15.78 -11.40
CA SER A 220 38.23 -14.74 -10.45
C SER A 220 37.65 -13.38 -10.84
N GLY A 221 37.68 -12.44 -9.90
CA GLY A 221 37.36 -11.03 -10.14
C GLY A 221 35.89 -10.69 -10.18
N ALA A 222 34.96 -11.63 -10.07
CA ALA A 222 33.54 -11.29 -9.93
C ALA A 222 33.27 -10.73 -8.53
N THR A 223 32.51 -9.63 -8.50
CA THR A 223 32.03 -9.00 -7.27
C THR A 223 30.55 -8.69 -7.35
N ALA A 224 29.87 -8.73 -6.23
CA ALA A 224 28.44 -8.47 -6.19
C ALA A 224 28.04 -7.79 -4.88
N THR A 225 26.91 -7.10 -4.91
CA THR A 225 26.29 -6.44 -3.76
C THR A 225 24.90 -7.02 -3.51
N ALA A 226 24.65 -7.43 -2.27
CA ALA A 226 23.31 -7.83 -1.82
C ALA A 226 22.51 -6.60 -1.39
N TYR A 227 21.22 -6.55 -1.76
CA TYR A 227 20.29 -5.53 -1.31
C TYR A 227 19.31 -6.15 -0.32
N VAL A 228 19.39 -5.67 0.93
CA VAL A 228 18.47 -6.07 1.99
C VAL A 228 17.13 -5.35 1.80
N ALA A 229 16.04 -6.09 1.94
CA ALA A 229 14.69 -5.54 1.85
C ALA A 229 14.42 -4.49 2.94
N PRO A 230 13.47 -3.56 2.71
CA PRO A 230 13.06 -2.60 3.74
C PRO A 230 12.48 -3.30 4.96
N PRO A 231 12.33 -2.58 6.10
CA PRO A 231 11.72 -3.12 7.31
C PRO A 231 10.37 -3.81 7.02
N GLY A 232 10.19 -5.02 7.52
CA GLY A 232 9.04 -5.87 7.21
C GLY A 232 9.18 -6.72 5.95
N GLY A 233 10.11 -6.39 5.05
CA GLY A 233 10.28 -7.05 3.75
C GLY A 233 9.50 -6.39 2.62
N HIS A 234 9.93 -6.65 1.39
CA HIS A 234 9.23 -6.13 0.20
C HIS A 234 7.79 -6.61 0.12
N GLY A 235 6.86 -5.68 0.05
CA GLY A 235 5.43 -5.92 -0.06
C GLY A 235 4.69 -6.02 1.27
N SER A 236 5.37 -5.96 2.43
CA SER A 236 4.72 -5.99 3.75
C SER A 236 3.81 -4.80 4.00
N ASP A 237 4.25 -3.62 3.60
CA ASP A 237 3.50 -2.37 3.69
C ASP A 237 3.62 -1.57 2.40
N PRO A 238 2.69 -1.78 1.44
CA PRO A 238 2.70 -1.05 0.19
C PRO A 238 2.63 0.48 0.36
N VAL A 239 1.92 0.98 1.36
CA VAL A 239 1.80 2.42 1.62
C VAL A 239 3.16 3.01 1.98
N GLN A 240 3.87 2.41 2.92
CA GLN A 240 5.20 2.85 3.32
C GLN A 240 6.22 2.66 2.18
N GLU A 241 6.20 1.50 1.53
CA GLU A 241 7.21 1.13 0.52
C GLU A 241 7.08 1.94 -0.79
N LEU A 242 5.88 2.41 -1.12
CA LEU A 242 5.61 3.24 -2.29
C LEU A 242 5.49 4.73 -1.95
N ALA A 243 5.84 5.13 -0.73
CA ALA A 243 5.83 6.51 -0.23
C ALA A 243 4.44 7.17 -0.30
N GLY A 244 3.42 6.45 0.15
CA GLY A 244 2.04 6.93 0.23
C GLY A 244 1.83 7.91 1.39
N HIS A 245 2.21 9.18 1.21
CA HIS A 245 2.13 10.21 2.25
C HIS A 245 0.93 11.16 2.10
N ASN A 246 -0.01 10.85 1.20
CA ASN A 246 -1.19 11.67 0.97
C ASN A 246 -2.46 10.85 1.21
N VAL A 247 -3.51 11.50 1.68
CA VAL A 247 -4.83 10.90 1.82
C VAL A 247 -5.76 11.45 0.75
N ILE A 248 -6.42 10.57 0.01
CA ILE A 248 -7.44 10.93 -0.97
C ILE A 248 -8.81 10.61 -0.36
N VAL A 249 -9.67 11.62 -0.29
CA VAL A 249 -11.07 11.48 0.09
C VAL A 249 -11.91 11.70 -1.16
N ASN A 250 -12.76 10.74 -1.48
CA ASN A 250 -13.76 10.87 -2.55
C ASN A 250 -15.14 10.92 -1.91
N VAL A 251 -15.90 11.95 -2.22
CA VAL A 251 -17.29 12.12 -1.79
C VAL A 251 -18.14 12.31 -3.02
N GLN A 252 -19.14 11.48 -3.17
CA GLN A 252 -20.20 11.65 -4.17
C GLN A 252 -21.39 12.29 -3.49
N LEU A 253 -21.81 13.45 -4.01
CA LEU A 253 -23.00 14.15 -3.54
C LEU A 253 -24.21 13.62 -4.30
N ASP A 254 -25.25 13.24 -3.57
CA ASP A 254 -26.48 12.77 -4.16
C ASP A 254 -27.34 13.95 -4.59
N GLY A 255 -27.86 13.91 -5.81
CA GLY A 255 -28.58 15.04 -6.44
C GLY A 255 -30.01 15.20 -5.99
N ASP A 256 -30.59 14.23 -5.29
CA ASP A 256 -32.00 14.21 -4.89
C ASP A 256 -32.30 14.85 -3.51
N GLU A 257 -31.30 15.57 -2.96
CA GLU A 257 -31.40 16.32 -1.69
C GLU A 257 -31.70 15.49 -0.44
N SER A 258 -31.74 14.20 -0.53
CA SER A 258 -31.78 13.33 0.65
C SER A 258 -30.42 13.27 1.34
N GLY A 259 -29.40 13.83 0.73
CA GLY A 259 -28.01 13.89 1.19
C GLY A 259 -27.66 15.18 1.96
N THR A 260 -26.36 15.45 2.02
CA THR A 260 -25.75 16.47 2.87
C THR A 260 -25.79 17.89 2.29
N PHE A 261 -26.06 18.05 0.98
CA PHE A 261 -26.15 19.34 0.29
C PHE A 261 -27.49 19.48 -0.40
N MET A 262 -28.22 20.52 -0.01
CA MET A 262 -29.49 20.87 -0.65
C MET A 262 -29.22 21.71 -1.92
N THR A 263 -29.96 21.44 -2.99
CA THR A 263 -29.86 22.19 -4.25
C THR A 263 -30.28 23.65 -4.10
N THR A 264 -31.10 23.94 -3.08
CA THR A 264 -31.54 25.29 -2.73
C THR A 264 -30.52 26.07 -1.90
N ASN A 265 -29.48 25.41 -1.36
CA ASN A 265 -28.44 26.10 -0.62
C ASN A 265 -27.54 26.88 -1.55
N ASP A 266 -27.40 28.16 -1.25
CA ASP A 266 -26.60 29.12 -2.00
C ASP A 266 -25.30 29.46 -1.25
N PHE A 267 -24.22 28.75 -1.56
CA PHE A 267 -22.90 28.97 -0.97
C PHE A 267 -22.15 30.10 -1.71
N ARG A 268 -22.69 31.30 -1.73
CA ARG A 268 -22.13 32.41 -2.48
C ARG A 268 -20.94 33.07 -1.80
N THR A 269 -20.92 33.06 -0.45
CA THR A 269 -19.89 33.74 0.29
C THR A 269 -19.19 32.77 1.24
N ILE A 270 -17.88 32.59 1.01
CA ILE A 270 -17.02 31.81 1.91
C ILE A 270 -16.05 32.80 2.54
N GLY A 271 -16.02 32.84 3.89
CA GLY A 271 -15.11 33.68 4.64
C GLY A 271 -14.14 32.86 5.48
N LEU A 272 -12.89 33.28 5.55
CA LEU A 272 -11.91 32.79 6.49
C LEU A 272 -11.70 33.87 7.56
N ILE A 273 -11.96 33.52 8.82
CA ILE A 273 -11.87 34.43 9.96
C ILE A 273 -10.77 33.94 10.90
N ARG A 274 -9.88 34.85 11.31
CA ARG A 274 -8.84 34.58 12.30
C ARG A 274 -9.27 35.12 13.66
N ASP A 275 -9.00 34.37 14.71
CA ASP A 275 -9.16 34.73 16.13
C ASP A 275 -10.55 35.31 16.49
N PRO A 276 -11.68 34.65 16.10
CA PRO A 276 -13.00 35.08 16.57
C PRO A 276 -13.08 34.90 18.10
N LEU A 277 -13.91 35.70 18.75
CA LEU A 277 -14.08 35.66 20.20
C LEU A 277 -15.26 34.75 20.58
N LEU A 278 -15.15 34.11 21.74
CA LEU A 278 -16.26 33.48 22.46
C LEU A 278 -17.13 34.55 23.11
N ALA A 279 -18.31 34.19 23.57
CA ALA A 279 -19.23 35.10 24.26
C ALA A 279 -18.60 35.75 25.52
N ASN A 280 -17.64 35.10 26.16
CA ASN A 280 -16.91 35.62 27.33
C ASN A 280 -15.74 36.56 26.94
N GLY A 281 -15.50 36.81 25.65
CA GLY A 281 -14.44 37.68 25.15
C GLY A 281 -13.07 37.02 24.97
N SER A 282 -12.92 35.76 25.26
CA SER A 282 -11.67 35.01 24.98
C SER A 282 -11.58 34.61 23.51
N ILE A 283 -10.35 34.48 22.99
CA ILE A 283 -10.13 33.95 21.65
C ILE A 283 -10.63 32.49 21.60
N ALA A 284 -11.36 32.15 20.56
CA ALA A 284 -11.82 30.80 20.32
C ALA A 284 -10.65 29.90 19.83
N THR A 285 -10.25 28.96 20.68
CA THR A 285 -9.14 28.03 20.43
C THR A 285 -9.58 26.59 20.14
N GLY A 286 -10.87 26.32 20.20
CA GLY A 286 -11.43 25.00 19.91
C GLY A 286 -11.41 24.67 18.43
N THR A 287 -11.55 23.40 18.12
CA THR A 287 -11.59 22.88 16.73
C THR A 287 -13.00 22.76 16.18
N SER A 288 -14.03 22.98 17.00
CA SER A 288 -15.43 22.83 16.61
C SER A 288 -16.29 23.83 17.37
N PHE A 289 -17.02 24.66 16.65
CA PHE A 289 -17.96 25.63 17.21
C PHE A 289 -19.32 25.48 16.54
N ASP A 290 -20.37 25.39 17.35
CA ASP A 290 -21.75 25.42 16.85
C ASP A 290 -22.26 26.86 16.92
N GLN A 291 -22.48 27.47 15.77
CA GLN A 291 -22.99 28.85 15.65
C GLN A 291 -24.50 28.91 15.48
N THR A 292 -25.19 27.76 15.49
CA THR A 292 -26.64 27.72 15.51
C THR A 292 -27.21 28.15 16.84
N THR A 293 -28.42 28.74 16.85
CA THR A 293 -29.23 28.86 18.08
C THR A 293 -29.79 27.48 18.40
N GLN A 294 -29.44 26.95 19.57
CA GLN A 294 -29.87 25.64 20.03
C GLN A 294 -31.07 25.78 20.99
N ILE A 295 -32.20 25.23 20.56
CA ILE A 295 -33.44 25.26 21.31
C ILE A 295 -33.70 23.87 21.87
N THR A 296 -33.50 23.66 23.15
CA THR A 296 -33.87 22.40 23.83
C THR A 296 -35.35 22.35 24.01
N VAL A 297 -35.99 21.27 23.54
CA VAL A 297 -37.44 21.15 23.51
C VAL A 297 -37.95 19.86 24.13
N SER A 298 -39.19 19.92 24.58
CA SER A 298 -39.99 18.79 25.08
C SER A 298 -41.37 18.80 24.42
N SER A 299 -42.16 17.77 24.65
CA SER A 299 -43.54 17.64 24.11
C SER A 299 -43.60 17.82 22.58
N VAL A 300 -42.62 17.31 21.90
CA VAL A 300 -42.52 17.37 20.41
C VAL A 300 -43.65 16.54 19.82
N THR A 301 -44.45 17.14 18.93
CA THR A 301 -45.53 16.46 18.22
C THR A 301 -45.00 15.75 16.94
N SER A 302 -45.81 14.86 16.36
CA SER A 302 -45.48 14.15 15.10
C SER A 302 -44.09 13.49 15.08
N SER A 303 -43.63 13.01 16.25
CA SER A 303 -42.29 12.40 16.42
C SER A 303 -41.13 13.26 15.90
N GLY A 304 -41.27 14.58 15.87
CA GLY A 304 -40.25 15.51 15.42
C GLY A 304 -39.99 15.50 13.92
N ALA A 305 -40.96 15.17 13.11
CA ALA A 305 -40.87 15.18 11.65
C ALA A 305 -40.91 16.62 11.10
N TYR A 306 -39.92 17.41 11.50
CA TYR A 306 -39.66 18.74 10.95
C TYR A 306 -39.19 18.69 9.50
N THR A 307 -39.49 19.74 8.74
CA THR A 307 -38.94 19.92 7.39
C THR A 307 -37.71 20.82 7.47
N LEU A 308 -36.59 20.39 6.88
CA LEU A 308 -35.39 21.22 6.84
C LEU A 308 -35.68 22.56 6.13
N ASP A 309 -34.97 23.60 6.55
CA ASP A 309 -35.09 25.00 6.09
C ASP A 309 -36.48 25.65 6.36
N GLU A 310 -37.40 24.98 7.02
CA GLU A 310 -38.65 25.63 7.43
C GLU A 310 -38.35 26.72 8.48
N THR A 311 -39.25 27.69 8.53
CA THR A 311 -39.21 28.73 9.56
C THR A 311 -39.78 28.18 10.86
N ILE A 312 -39.00 28.17 11.92
CA ILE A 312 -39.47 27.88 13.26
C ILE A 312 -39.91 29.20 13.88
N THR A 313 -41.12 29.24 14.42
CA THR A 313 -41.69 30.45 15.02
C THR A 313 -42.04 30.22 16.51
N GLY A 314 -41.60 31.10 17.38
CA GLY A 314 -41.96 31.15 18.78
C GLY A 314 -43.34 31.78 19.01
N GLY A 315 -44.25 31.04 19.64
CA GLY A 315 -45.66 31.43 19.75
C GLY A 315 -45.92 32.62 20.67
N THR A 316 -45.02 32.90 21.62
CA THR A 316 -45.12 34.02 22.57
C THR A 316 -44.12 35.11 22.27
N SER A 317 -42.87 34.73 21.99
CA SER A 317 -41.80 35.68 21.70
C SER A 317 -41.90 36.31 20.30
N GLY A 318 -42.53 35.62 19.35
CA GLY A 318 -42.50 35.99 17.95
C GLY A 318 -41.17 35.76 17.32
N ALA A 319 -40.18 35.15 18.01
CA ALA A 319 -38.87 34.85 17.46
C ALA A 319 -38.98 33.87 16.33
N THR A 320 -38.13 34.08 15.31
CA THR A 320 -38.10 33.18 14.11
C THR A 320 -36.66 32.69 13.86
N GLY A 321 -36.53 31.57 13.18
CA GLY A 321 -35.25 31.06 12.71
C GLY A 321 -35.45 29.98 11.67
N LYS A 322 -34.45 29.76 10.80
CA LYS A 322 -34.46 28.70 9.79
C LYS A 322 -33.93 27.40 10.41
N LEU A 323 -34.69 26.30 10.28
CA LEU A 323 -34.32 25.00 10.81
C LEU A 323 -33.11 24.42 10.06
N VAL A 324 -32.08 24.08 10.79
CA VAL A 324 -30.89 23.37 10.30
C VAL A 324 -30.98 21.88 10.62
N SER A 325 -31.38 21.54 11.83
CA SER A 325 -31.53 20.14 12.25
C SER A 325 -32.40 20.00 13.48
N PHE A 326 -32.97 18.80 13.63
CA PHE A 326 -33.58 18.35 14.87
C PHE A 326 -32.90 17.05 15.32
N ALA A 327 -32.36 17.05 16.54
CA ALA A 327 -31.73 15.89 17.14
C ALA A 327 -32.55 15.38 18.32
N ASN A 328 -33.07 14.16 18.22
CA ASN A 328 -33.82 13.51 19.30
C ASN A 328 -32.91 13.20 20.49
N THR A 329 -33.44 13.38 21.69
CA THR A 329 -32.74 13.03 22.94
C THR A 329 -33.43 11.88 23.68
N ASN A 330 -34.56 11.38 23.22
CA ASN A 330 -35.24 10.24 23.79
C ASN A 330 -35.80 9.27 22.73
N ALA A 331 -36.03 8.02 23.12
CA ALA A 331 -36.52 6.97 22.23
C ALA A 331 -37.94 7.21 21.68
N SER A 332 -38.72 8.06 22.34
CA SER A 332 -40.11 8.40 21.96
C SER A 332 -40.21 9.59 21.00
N ASN A 333 -39.07 10.19 20.65
CA ASN A 333 -38.97 11.39 19.80
C ASN A 333 -39.82 12.57 20.28
N THR A 334 -40.05 12.67 21.62
CA THR A 334 -40.87 13.72 22.23
C THR A 334 -40.02 14.81 22.89
N ALA A 335 -38.68 14.67 22.84
CA ALA A 335 -37.74 15.67 23.35
C ALA A 335 -36.49 15.70 22.43
N GLY A 336 -35.87 16.86 22.31
CA GLY A 336 -34.72 17.01 21.44
C GLY A 336 -34.11 18.41 21.48
N VAL A 337 -33.20 18.63 20.51
CA VAL A 337 -32.60 19.94 20.27
C VAL A 337 -32.92 20.35 18.85
N VAL A 338 -33.63 21.44 18.67
CA VAL A 338 -33.89 22.15 17.43
C VAL A 338 -32.74 23.15 17.22
N ARG A 339 -32.06 23.08 16.10
CA ARG A 339 -31.00 24.04 15.73
C ARG A 339 -31.50 24.93 14.61
N VAL A 340 -31.38 26.24 14.82
CA VAL A 340 -31.81 27.24 13.84
C VAL A 340 -30.70 28.25 13.56
N ILE A 341 -30.72 28.80 12.36
CA ILE A 341 -29.88 29.92 11.89
C ILE A 341 -30.77 31.10 11.53
N ASP A 342 -30.20 32.24 11.18
CA ASP A 342 -30.89 33.49 10.82
C ASP A 342 -31.98 33.84 11.87
N THR A 343 -31.59 33.72 13.12
CA THR A 343 -32.52 33.97 14.22
C THR A 343 -32.84 35.45 14.35
N ASP A 344 -34.11 35.78 14.30
CA ASP A 344 -34.66 37.09 14.63
C ASP A 344 -35.45 36.97 15.95
N GLY A 345 -35.12 37.81 16.91
CA GLY A 345 -35.69 37.72 18.24
C GLY A 345 -34.98 36.67 19.13
N THR A 346 -35.58 36.39 20.29
CA THR A 346 -35.07 35.41 21.26
C THR A 346 -36.18 34.48 21.70
N PHE A 347 -35.96 33.17 21.52
CA PHE A 347 -36.91 32.14 21.96
C PHE A 347 -36.97 32.09 23.49
N SER A 348 -38.19 32.09 24.04
CA SER A 348 -38.45 32.12 25.47
C SER A 348 -38.71 30.73 26.03
N ALA A 349 -38.25 30.47 27.27
CA ALA A 349 -38.57 29.23 27.96
C ALA A 349 -40.09 29.10 28.16
N SER A 350 -40.59 27.89 28.10
CA SER A 350 -42.03 27.50 28.21
C SER A 350 -42.95 27.96 27.10
N GLU A 351 -42.44 28.60 26.05
CA GLU A 351 -43.28 28.88 24.88
C GLU A 351 -43.38 27.64 23.96
N THR A 352 -44.38 27.66 23.12
CA THR A 352 -44.50 26.67 22.03
C THR A 352 -43.88 27.21 20.78
N ILE A 353 -42.97 26.45 20.19
CA ILE A 353 -42.47 26.71 18.83
C ILE A 353 -43.23 25.88 17.80
N THR A 354 -43.32 26.41 16.60
CA THR A 354 -44.07 25.75 15.50
C THR A 354 -43.21 25.78 14.21
N GLY A 355 -43.12 24.64 13.54
CA GLY A 355 -42.56 24.53 12.18
C GLY A 355 -43.57 25.03 11.13
N GLY A 356 -43.13 25.96 10.27
CA GLY A 356 -44.00 26.64 9.32
C GLY A 356 -44.51 25.75 8.20
N THR A 357 -43.79 24.69 7.85
CA THR A 357 -44.19 23.72 6.81
C THR A 357 -44.68 22.42 7.43
N SER A 358 -43.98 21.88 8.39
CA SER A 358 -44.29 20.59 9.02
C SER A 358 -45.48 20.67 9.99
N SER A 359 -45.76 21.87 10.50
CA SER A 359 -46.73 22.08 11.58
C SER A 359 -46.37 21.32 12.88
N VAL A 360 -45.12 20.86 13.02
CA VAL A 360 -44.61 20.23 14.26
C VAL A 360 -44.55 21.31 15.34
N THR A 361 -45.07 20.99 16.50
CA THR A 361 -44.97 21.88 17.68
C THR A 361 -44.13 21.25 18.77
N ALA A 362 -43.46 22.07 19.53
CA ALA A 362 -42.68 21.66 20.71
C ALA A 362 -42.65 22.75 21.76
N THR A 363 -42.48 22.37 23.03
CA THR A 363 -42.33 23.31 24.14
C THR A 363 -40.85 23.59 24.39
N VAL A 364 -40.45 24.85 24.40
CA VAL A 364 -39.08 25.29 24.67
C VAL A 364 -38.73 25.06 26.15
N SER A 365 -37.70 24.31 26.40
CA SER A 365 -37.12 24.16 27.73
C SER A 365 -36.04 25.24 28.03
N SER A 366 -35.18 25.46 27.04
CA SER A 366 -34.14 26.51 27.05
C SER A 366 -33.70 26.83 25.61
N ALA A 367 -33.16 28.02 25.40
CA ALA A 367 -32.49 28.41 24.17
C ALA A 367 -31.10 28.94 24.48
N ALA A 368 -30.13 28.52 23.70
CA ALA A 368 -28.74 28.94 23.81
C ALA A 368 -28.27 29.49 22.44
N LEU A 369 -27.62 30.64 22.48
CA LEU A 369 -27.01 31.26 21.29
C LEU A 369 -25.76 30.48 20.85
N GLY A 370 -25.34 30.74 19.64
CA GLY A 370 -24.10 30.16 19.10
C GLY A 370 -22.85 30.45 19.92
N SER A 371 -21.84 29.62 19.76
CA SER A 371 -20.62 29.62 20.57
C SER A 371 -19.76 30.87 20.40
N LEU A 372 -19.76 31.47 19.23
CA LEU A 372 -18.92 32.63 18.88
C LEU A 372 -19.70 33.92 19.06
N LYS A 373 -19.01 34.96 19.51
CA LYS A 373 -19.54 36.32 19.58
C LYS A 373 -19.63 36.90 18.15
N PRO A 374 -20.81 37.27 17.65
CA PRO A 374 -20.96 37.88 16.32
C PRO A 374 -20.08 39.13 16.15
N TYR A 375 -19.65 39.36 14.90
CA TYR A 375 -18.85 40.53 14.50
C TYR A 375 -17.48 40.64 15.16
N THR A 376 -16.86 39.51 15.50
CA THR A 376 -15.50 39.45 16.07
C THR A 376 -14.59 38.62 15.20
N GLY A 377 -13.27 38.83 15.32
CA GLY A 377 -12.22 38.21 14.51
C GLY A 377 -11.83 39.03 13.29
N ASP A 378 -10.70 38.70 12.68
CA ASP A 378 -10.18 39.34 11.47
C ASP A 378 -10.55 38.53 10.24
N VAL A 379 -11.25 39.15 9.30
CA VAL A 379 -11.55 38.50 8.00
C VAL A 379 -10.28 38.48 7.16
N LEU A 380 -9.74 37.27 6.93
CA LEU A 380 -8.52 37.07 6.14
C LEU A 380 -8.84 36.92 4.64
N TYR A 381 -9.97 36.34 4.31
CA TYR A 381 -10.35 36.04 2.94
C TYR A 381 -11.86 35.98 2.80
N THR A 382 -12.39 36.50 1.73
CA THR A 382 -13.79 36.39 1.34
C THR A 382 -13.89 36.06 -0.14
N GLU A 383 -14.61 35.02 -0.48
CA GLU A 383 -14.91 34.65 -1.87
C GLU A 383 -16.42 34.70 -2.10
N ASN A 384 -16.84 35.43 -3.10
CA ASN A 384 -18.20 35.43 -3.60
C ASN A 384 -18.29 34.58 -4.85
N ARG A 385 -19.07 33.51 -4.78
CA ARG A 385 -19.32 32.61 -5.92
C ARG A 385 -20.71 32.86 -6.52
N GLY A 386 -20.86 32.56 -7.81
CA GLY A 386 -22.18 32.48 -8.42
C GLY A 386 -23.01 31.34 -7.79
N PRO A 387 -24.35 31.40 -7.89
CA PRO A 387 -25.21 30.33 -7.38
C PRO A 387 -24.88 29.00 -8.06
N ILE A 388 -24.85 27.94 -7.27
CA ILE A 388 -24.70 26.57 -7.79
C ILE A 388 -26.07 26.13 -8.26
N SER A 389 -26.20 25.88 -9.58
CA SER A 389 -27.42 25.29 -10.17
C SER A 389 -27.13 23.84 -10.50
N ARG A 390 -27.96 22.92 -10.01
CA ARG A 390 -27.86 21.49 -10.26
C ARG A 390 -29.09 20.99 -11.00
N ALA A 391 -28.86 20.05 -11.93
CA ALA A 391 -29.96 19.26 -12.49
C ALA A 391 -30.30 18.11 -11.52
N SER A 392 -31.54 17.64 -11.52
CA SER A 392 -31.99 16.56 -10.62
C SER A 392 -31.32 15.21 -10.87
N ASP A 393 -30.67 15.05 -12.03
CA ASP A 393 -29.94 13.86 -12.44
C ASP A 393 -28.40 14.08 -12.41
N GLN A 394 -27.94 15.19 -11.89
CA GLN A 394 -26.52 15.54 -11.81
C GLN A 394 -25.84 14.74 -10.70
N ILE A 395 -24.75 14.06 -11.05
CA ILE A 395 -23.86 13.36 -10.12
C ILE A 395 -22.57 14.18 -10.00
N GLU A 396 -22.15 14.45 -8.79
CA GLU A 396 -20.91 15.17 -8.49
C GLU A 396 -19.97 14.35 -7.63
N ASP A 397 -18.73 14.18 -8.11
CA ASP A 397 -17.64 13.57 -7.36
C ASP A 397 -16.67 14.66 -6.90
N VAL A 398 -16.53 14.80 -5.60
CA VAL A 398 -15.53 15.69 -5.00
C VAL A 398 -14.34 14.86 -4.55
N LYS A 399 -13.16 15.09 -5.16
CA LYS A 399 -11.90 14.45 -4.78
C LYS A 399 -11.02 15.45 -4.05
N LEU A 400 -10.78 15.22 -2.78
CA LEU A 400 -9.90 16.02 -1.94
C LEU A 400 -8.61 15.25 -1.68
N ILE A 401 -7.47 15.89 -1.92
CA ILE A 401 -6.15 15.32 -1.64
C ILE A 401 -5.49 16.15 -0.54
N VAL A 402 -5.23 15.49 0.59
CA VAL A 402 -4.56 16.08 1.74
C VAL A 402 -3.13 15.57 1.78
N LYS A 403 -2.17 16.49 1.77
CA LYS A 403 -0.74 16.20 1.92
C LYS A 403 -0.33 16.38 3.38
N PHE A 404 0.42 15.43 3.90
CA PHE A 404 0.99 15.47 5.25
C PHE A 404 2.49 15.72 5.20
#